data_1a41caf4da703b1928004c3b095ee99d
#
_entry.id   1a41caf4da703b1928004c3b095ee99d
#
_cell.length_a   1.000
_cell.length_b   1.000
_cell.length_c   1.000
_cell.angle_alpha   90.00
_cell.angle_beta   90.00
_cell.angle_gamma   90.00
#
_symmetry.space_group_name_H-M   'P 1'
#
loop_
_entity.id
_entity.type
_entity.pdbx_description
1 polymer ?
#
loop_
_entity_poly.entity_id
_entity_poly.type
_entity_poly.pdbx_seq_one_letter_code
_entity_poly.pdbx_strand_id
1 'polypeptide(L)'
;MSHPLIRFQAENLTLSGLPIHVARIPEAPFPRAPFSFSLGLCMKLLLAVLALVSVGQVAADCPKAADWARAFYSEHYSFYADPSDRVLQFTTPEFGALLKREWEYSKGEVGHLDYDPWLGGQDGEIGKPVRFSVEMESPDTAIVSMSYPLVLDSKPPERHTVHLVLRKREHECWQLQDFITPRGDSLSCVYSLPQP
;
A
#
# COMPACT_ATOMS: atom_id res chain seq x y z
N MET A 1 33.79 22.48 29.78
CA MET A 1 34.24 22.00 28.47
C MET A 1 33.17 22.37 27.48
N SER A 2 33.46 23.38 26.65
CA SER A 2 32.48 24.05 25.77
C SER A 2 32.53 23.45 24.38
N HIS A 3 31.41 22.97 23.87
CA HIS A 3 31.28 22.55 22.46
C HIS A 3 30.84 23.73 21.58
N PRO A 4 31.41 23.90 20.39
CA PRO A 4 31.05 24.98 19.48
C PRO A 4 29.80 24.66 18.67
N LEU A 5 28.89 25.66 18.62
CA LEU A 5 27.75 25.72 17.75
C LEU A 5 28.20 25.90 16.27
N ILE A 6 27.85 24.93 15.41
CA ILE A 6 28.01 25.08 13.98
C ILE A 6 26.78 25.80 13.42
N ARG A 7 27.02 27.03 12.96
CA ARG A 7 26.04 27.91 12.33
C ARG A 7 26.04 27.59 10.82
N PHE A 8 24.98 27.02 10.30
CA PHE A 8 24.76 26.93 8.85
C PHE A 8 24.22 28.25 8.32
N GLN A 9 25.01 28.90 7.46
CA GLN A 9 24.56 30.04 6.65
C GLN A 9 23.83 29.49 5.42
N ALA A 10 22.60 29.98 5.20
CA ALA A 10 21.86 29.77 3.96
C ALA A 10 22.40 30.74 2.91
N GLU A 11 23.07 30.23 1.89
CA GLU A 11 23.46 31.02 0.72
C GLU A 11 22.27 31.10 -0.25
N ASN A 12 21.88 32.35 -0.51
CA ASN A 12 20.90 32.72 -1.52
C ASN A 12 21.47 32.47 -2.93
N LEU A 13 20.96 31.47 -3.64
CA LEU A 13 21.20 31.29 -5.07
C LEU A 13 20.14 32.05 -5.87
N THR A 14 20.49 33.25 -6.30
CA THR A 14 19.78 34.02 -7.33
C THR A 14 20.16 33.48 -8.70
N LEU A 15 19.24 32.86 -9.41
CA LEU A 15 19.37 32.53 -10.82
C LEU A 15 18.98 33.76 -11.67
N SER A 16 19.99 34.48 -12.13
CA SER A 16 19.84 35.54 -13.11
C SER A 16 19.82 35.00 -14.53
N GLY A 17 18.74 35.36 -15.27
CA GLY A 17 18.74 35.74 -16.66
C GLY A 17 19.37 34.84 -17.72
N LEU A 18 18.54 34.01 -18.35
CA LEU A 18 18.80 33.53 -19.72
C LEU A 18 17.72 34.08 -20.66
N PRO A 19 18.07 34.76 -21.77
CA PRO A 19 17.10 35.25 -22.75
C PRO A 19 16.60 34.10 -23.60
N ILE A 20 15.28 33.91 -23.59
CA ILE A 20 14.61 32.91 -24.46
C ILE A 20 14.53 33.51 -25.85
N HIS A 21 15.33 33.03 -26.78
CA HIS A 21 15.21 33.32 -28.21
C HIS A 21 14.00 32.55 -28.76
N VAL A 22 12.90 33.25 -28.99
CA VAL A 22 11.75 32.73 -29.74
C VAL A 22 12.12 32.74 -31.23
N ALA A 23 12.43 31.57 -31.77
CA ALA A 23 12.60 31.36 -33.19
C ALA A 23 11.23 31.46 -33.89
N ARG A 24 11.07 32.47 -34.78
CA ARG A 24 9.91 32.58 -35.68
C ARG A 24 9.96 31.44 -36.69
N ILE A 25 8.95 30.59 -36.68
CA ILE A 25 8.72 29.58 -37.70
C ILE A 25 8.09 30.27 -38.92
N PRO A 26 8.66 30.12 -40.13
CA PRO A 26 8.06 30.71 -41.34
C PRO A 26 6.78 29.95 -41.71
N GLU A 27 5.70 30.69 -41.92
CA GLU A 27 4.44 30.16 -42.45
C GLU A 27 4.64 29.75 -43.93
N ALA A 28 4.54 28.48 -44.21
CA ALA A 28 4.45 27.96 -45.59
C ALA A 28 3.00 28.00 -46.07
N PRO A 29 2.75 28.47 -47.30
CA PRO A 29 1.41 28.55 -47.85
C PRO A 29 0.87 27.14 -48.17
N PHE A 30 -0.21 26.74 -47.54
CA PHE A 30 -0.92 25.51 -47.87
C PHE A 30 -1.69 25.61 -49.19
N PRO A 31 -1.54 24.66 -50.12
CA PRO A 31 -2.35 24.62 -51.33
C PRO A 31 -3.81 24.27 -50.97
N ARG A 32 -4.76 25.11 -51.33
CA ARG A 32 -6.19 24.87 -51.25
C ARG A 32 -6.61 23.90 -52.34
N ALA A 33 -6.75 22.63 -52.02
CA ALA A 33 -7.45 21.66 -52.87
C ALA A 33 -8.93 21.57 -52.44
N PRO A 34 -9.89 21.63 -53.36
CA PRO A 34 -11.31 21.44 -53.03
C PRO A 34 -11.61 19.97 -52.88
N PHE A 35 -11.56 19.43 -51.67
CA PHE A 35 -12.08 18.09 -51.37
C PHE A 35 -13.55 18.22 -51.00
N SER A 36 -14.43 17.92 -51.96
CA SER A 36 -15.85 17.64 -51.71
C SER A 36 -15.98 16.30 -51.03
N PHE A 37 -15.85 16.25 -49.70
CA PHE A 37 -16.15 15.06 -48.93
C PHE A 37 -17.68 14.96 -48.73
N SER A 38 -18.26 13.91 -49.28
CA SER A 38 -19.67 13.53 -49.04
C SER A 38 -19.83 13.19 -47.54
N LEU A 39 -20.45 14.10 -46.78
CA LEU A 39 -20.67 14.00 -45.32
C LEU A 39 -21.41 12.73 -44.86
N GLY A 40 -22.05 12.01 -45.81
CA GLY A 40 -22.87 10.84 -45.51
C GLY A 40 -22.10 9.55 -45.21
N LEU A 41 -20.88 9.41 -45.75
CA LEU A 41 -20.11 8.16 -45.59
C LEU A 41 -19.25 8.17 -44.34
N CYS A 42 -18.73 9.33 -43.93
CA CYS A 42 -17.92 9.47 -42.70
C CYS A 42 -18.73 9.27 -41.41
N MET A 43 -20.02 9.69 -41.41
CA MET A 43 -20.86 9.59 -40.21
C MET A 43 -21.28 8.14 -39.94
N LYS A 44 -21.41 7.29 -41.00
CA LYS A 44 -21.71 5.85 -40.83
C LYS A 44 -20.52 5.03 -40.32
N LEU A 45 -19.30 5.41 -40.70
CA LEU A 45 -18.08 4.77 -40.23
C LEU A 45 -17.76 5.16 -38.80
N LEU A 46 -18.01 6.39 -38.37
CA LEU A 46 -17.81 6.84 -36.98
C LEU A 46 -18.77 6.15 -35.99
N LEU A 47 -20.03 5.90 -36.37
CA LEU A 47 -20.99 5.15 -35.54
C LEU A 47 -20.65 3.67 -35.41
N ALA A 48 -20.01 3.06 -36.40
CA ALA A 48 -19.60 1.65 -36.35
C ALA A 48 -18.37 1.44 -35.47
N VAL A 49 -17.46 2.42 -35.32
CA VAL A 49 -16.28 2.35 -34.48
C VAL A 49 -16.61 2.62 -33.00
N LEU A 50 -17.64 3.44 -32.72
CA LEU A 50 -18.07 3.67 -31.31
C LEU A 50 -18.78 2.45 -30.70
N ALA A 51 -19.33 1.54 -31.49
CA ALA A 51 -20.02 0.34 -30.98
C ALA A 51 -19.06 -0.79 -30.56
N LEU A 52 -17.77 -0.71 -30.89
CA LEU A 52 -16.78 -1.76 -30.62
C LEU A 52 -15.94 -1.52 -29.34
N VAL A 53 -16.13 -0.41 -28.62
CA VAL A 53 -15.36 -0.07 -27.41
C VAL A 53 -16.17 -0.28 -26.12
N SER A 54 -17.20 -1.13 -26.14
CA SER A 54 -17.69 -1.73 -24.89
C SER A 54 -16.73 -2.84 -24.46
N VAL A 55 -15.48 -2.48 -24.12
CA VAL A 55 -14.62 -3.33 -23.32
C VAL A 55 -15.33 -3.47 -21.98
N GLY A 56 -16.06 -4.60 -21.83
CA GLY A 56 -16.61 -4.98 -20.54
C GLY A 56 -15.49 -4.90 -19.53
N GLN A 57 -15.58 -3.97 -18.60
CA GLN A 57 -14.76 -4.00 -17.41
C GLN A 57 -15.08 -5.31 -16.71
N VAL A 58 -14.23 -6.32 -16.92
CA VAL A 58 -14.22 -7.50 -16.07
C VAL A 58 -13.84 -6.95 -14.70
N ALA A 59 -14.83 -6.75 -13.84
CA ALA A 59 -14.56 -6.50 -12.43
C ALA A 59 -13.71 -7.68 -11.96
N ALA A 60 -12.44 -7.45 -11.67
CA ALA A 60 -11.57 -8.49 -11.15
C ALA A 60 -12.20 -8.94 -9.84
N ASP A 61 -12.63 -10.21 -9.78
CA ASP A 61 -13.16 -10.78 -8.56
C ASP A 61 -12.11 -10.65 -7.46
N CYS A 62 -12.50 -10.11 -6.32
CA CYS A 62 -11.60 -10.00 -5.18
C CYS A 62 -11.19 -11.40 -4.71
N PRO A 63 -9.91 -11.60 -4.34
CA PRO A 63 -9.45 -12.86 -3.80
C PRO A 63 -10.24 -13.23 -2.54
N LYS A 64 -10.33 -14.52 -2.23
CA LYS A 64 -10.86 -14.98 -0.95
C LYS A 64 -10.02 -14.41 0.19
N ALA A 65 -10.63 -14.15 1.34
CA ALA A 65 -9.95 -13.54 2.49
C ALA A 65 -8.67 -14.29 2.90
N ALA A 66 -8.71 -15.64 2.94
CA ALA A 66 -7.52 -16.44 3.29
C ALA A 66 -6.41 -16.37 2.22
N ASP A 67 -6.75 -16.23 0.94
CA ASP A 67 -5.76 -16.12 -0.14
C ASP A 67 -5.13 -14.73 -0.14
N TRP A 68 -5.93 -13.70 0.14
CA TRP A 68 -5.44 -12.36 0.34
C TRP A 68 -4.46 -12.29 1.53
N ALA A 69 -4.82 -12.87 2.68
CA ALA A 69 -3.97 -12.89 3.87
C ALA A 69 -2.65 -13.62 3.63
N ARG A 70 -2.69 -14.74 2.86
CA ARG A 70 -1.47 -15.48 2.46
C ARG A 70 -0.56 -14.64 1.57
N ALA A 71 -1.11 -13.94 0.58
CA ALA A 71 -0.35 -13.05 -0.28
C ALA A 71 0.24 -11.89 0.54
N PHE A 72 -0.55 -11.26 1.40
CA PHE A 72 -0.10 -10.19 2.27
C PHE A 72 1.08 -10.62 3.16
N TYR A 73 0.99 -11.79 3.81
CA TYR A 73 2.09 -12.35 4.60
C TYR A 73 3.37 -12.53 3.77
N SER A 74 3.23 -13.08 2.56
CA SER A 74 4.41 -13.40 1.73
C SER A 74 5.08 -12.18 1.12
N GLU A 75 4.33 -11.11 0.86
CA GLU A 75 4.81 -9.92 0.15
C GLU A 75 5.09 -8.74 1.08
N HIS A 76 4.44 -8.72 2.25
CA HIS A 76 4.44 -7.58 3.16
C HIS A 76 4.74 -7.98 4.62
N TYR A 77 5.62 -8.96 4.82
CA TYR A 77 5.99 -9.42 6.18
C TYR A 77 6.39 -8.26 7.09
N SER A 78 7.20 -7.34 6.59
CA SER A 78 7.71 -6.19 7.34
C SER A 78 6.75 -4.98 7.36
N PHE A 79 5.45 -5.18 7.11
CA PHE A 79 4.47 -4.08 6.96
C PHE A 79 4.48 -3.09 8.13
N TYR A 80 4.76 -3.56 9.34
CA TYR A 80 4.80 -2.75 10.56
C TYR A 80 6.04 -1.86 10.67
N ALA A 81 7.12 -2.21 9.95
CA ALA A 81 8.40 -1.49 9.93
C ALA A 81 8.73 -0.88 8.55
N ASP A 82 7.90 -1.13 7.52
CA ASP A 82 8.09 -0.60 6.16
C ASP A 82 7.33 0.72 5.98
N PRO A 83 8.01 1.87 5.89
CA PRO A 83 7.37 3.17 5.71
C PRO A 83 6.85 3.42 4.27
N SER A 84 6.91 2.42 3.39
CA SER A 84 6.55 2.61 1.98
C SER A 84 5.05 2.81 1.78
N ASP A 85 4.68 3.71 0.85
CA ASP A 85 3.29 3.91 0.44
C ASP A 85 2.67 2.63 -0.15
N ARG A 86 3.50 1.67 -0.59
CA ARG A 86 3.04 0.38 -1.11
C ARG A 86 2.24 -0.40 -0.06
N VAL A 87 2.70 -0.45 1.19
CA VAL A 87 2.00 -1.12 2.30
C VAL A 87 0.66 -0.44 2.58
N LEU A 88 0.60 0.89 2.51
CA LEU A 88 -0.61 1.66 2.79
C LEU A 88 -1.76 1.36 1.82
N GLN A 89 -1.47 0.90 0.61
CA GLN A 89 -2.49 0.49 -0.36
C GLN A 89 -3.26 -0.77 0.07
N PHE A 90 -2.66 -1.59 0.94
CA PHE A 90 -3.27 -2.82 1.46
C PHE A 90 -3.89 -2.64 2.85
N THR A 91 -3.93 -1.42 3.37
CA THR A 91 -4.50 -1.11 4.68
C THR A 91 -5.72 -0.21 4.54
N THR A 92 -6.63 -0.29 5.51
CA THR A 92 -7.67 0.75 5.60
C THR A 92 -7.01 2.11 5.89
N PRO A 93 -7.60 3.24 5.46
CA PRO A 93 -7.03 4.56 5.74
C PRO A 93 -6.79 4.81 7.21
N GLU A 94 -7.68 4.31 8.08
CA GLU A 94 -7.58 4.45 9.52
C GLU A 94 -6.36 3.71 10.07
N PHE A 95 -6.18 2.45 9.68
CA PHE A 95 -5.03 1.65 10.12
C PHE A 95 -3.73 2.14 9.48
N GLY A 96 -3.77 2.51 8.19
CA GLY A 96 -2.62 3.11 7.49
C GLY A 96 -2.13 4.41 8.15
N ALA A 97 -3.06 5.25 8.66
CA ALA A 97 -2.70 6.45 9.40
C ALA A 97 -2.00 6.12 10.74
N LEU A 98 -2.41 5.05 11.42
CA LEU A 98 -1.76 4.58 12.65
C LEU A 98 -0.36 4.04 12.35
N LEU A 99 -0.21 3.21 11.33
CA LEU A 99 1.10 2.71 10.89
C LEU A 99 2.06 3.86 10.55
N LYS A 100 1.59 4.83 9.76
CA LYS A 100 2.40 6.00 9.38
C LYS A 100 2.85 6.80 10.61
N ARG A 101 1.94 7.02 11.56
CA ARG A 101 2.27 7.71 12.81
C ARG A 101 3.32 6.94 13.62
N GLU A 102 3.21 5.61 13.68
CA GLU A 102 4.17 4.75 14.37
C GLU A 102 5.54 4.80 13.71
N TRP A 103 5.62 4.76 12.38
CA TRP A 103 6.88 4.91 11.65
C TRP A 103 7.53 6.28 11.87
N GLU A 104 6.71 7.35 11.90
CA GLU A 104 7.20 8.71 12.20
C GLU A 104 7.70 8.84 13.64
N TYR A 105 7.07 8.13 14.56
CA TYR A 105 7.47 8.11 15.97
C TYR A 105 8.77 7.31 16.19
N SER A 106 8.80 6.07 15.71
CA SER A 106 9.95 5.17 15.92
C SER A 106 11.19 5.61 15.15
N LYS A 107 11.04 6.23 13.99
CA LYS A 107 12.15 6.66 13.09
C LYS A 107 13.19 5.57 12.85
N GLY A 108 12.75 4.30 12.86
CA GLY A 108 13.63 3.14 12.71
C GLY A 108 14.26 2.63 14.00
N GLU A 109 13.90 3.21 15.13
CA GLU A 109 14.23 2.72 16.47
C GLU A 109 13.03 1.95 17.06
N VAL A 110 13.07 1.63 18.35
CA VAL A 110 11.96 0.95 19.04
C VAL A 110 10.79 1.91 19.18
N GLY A 111 9.63 1.50 18.62
CA GLY A 111 8.36 2.20 18.77
C GLY A 111 7.55 1.72 19.97
N HIS A 112 6.21 1.67 19.82
CA HIS A 112 5.33 1.14 20.87
C HIS A 112 5.45 -0.39 21.04
N LEU A 113 5.95 -1.11 20.01
CA LEU A 113 6.28 -2.53 20.10
C LEU A 113 7.79 -2.72 20.13
N ASP A 114 8.25 -3.54 21.06
CA ASP A 114 9.64 -3.98 21.18
C ASP A 114 9.86 -5.41 20.66
N TYR A 115 8.93 -5.93 19.87
CA TYR A 115 8.97 -7.28 19.33
C TYR A 115 8.36 -7.37 17.93
N ASP A 116 8.70 -8.45 17.20
CA ASP A 116 8.08 -8.76 15.90
C ASP A 116 6.60 -9.17 16.10
N PRO A 117 5.63 -8.43 15.54
CA PRO A 117 4.21 -8.71 15.73
C PRO A 117 3.76 -10.07 15.18
N TRP A 118 4.46 -10.62 14.18
CA TRP A 118 4.18 -11.96 13.69
C TRP A 118 4.62 -13.04 14.67
N LEU A 119 5.75 -12.84 15.34
CA LEU A 119 6.32 -13.81 16.27
C LEU A 119 5.76 -13.68 17.70
N GLY A 120 5.34 -12.46 18.07
CA GLY A 120 5.03 -12.14 19.46
C GLY A 120 6.27 -12.13 20.36
N GLY A 121 7.46 -12.02 19.79
CA GLY A 121 8.75 -12.02 20.46
C GLY A 121 9.83 -11.36 19.63
N GLN A 122 11.00 -11.17 20.23
CA GLN A 122 12.18 -10.59 19.54
C GLN A 122 12.94 -11.67 18.75
N ASP A 123 12.87 -12.91 19.19
CA ASP A 123 13.59 -14.04 18.64
C ASP A 123 12.66 -15.13 18.14
N GLY A 124 13.16 -15.94 17.22
CA GLY A 124 12.47 -17.11 16.69
C GLY A 124 12.21 -17.04 15.20
N GLU A 125 11.69 -18.13 14.67
CA GLU A 125 11.36 -18.28 13.26
C GLU A 125 9.96 -18.87 13.10
N ILE A 126 9.27 -18.47 12.04
CA ILE A 126 8.01 -19.08 11.62
C ILE A 126 8.30 -20.41 10.95
N GLY A 127 8.03 -21.49 11.69
CA GLY A 127 8.18 -22.84 11.18
C GLY A 127 7.05 -23.25 10.24
N LYS A 128 7.21 -24.40 9.61
CA LYS A 128 6.20 -24.99 8.71
C LYS A 128 5.48 -26.16 9.35
N PRO A 129 4.23 -26.42 9.00
CA PRO A 129 3.44 -25.70 8.00
C PRO A 129 2.78 -24.41 8.54
N VAL A 130 2.73 -23.39 7.70
CA VAL A 130 1.89 -22.19 7.94
C VAL A 130 0.49 -22.45 7.39
N ARG A 131 -0.54 -22.20 8.18
CA ARG A 131 -1.93 -22.45 7.82
C ARG A 131 -2.76 -21.19 7.96
N PHE A 132 -3.58 -20.90 6.95
CA PHE A 132 -4.53 -19.80 6.96
C PHE A 132 -5.95 -20.36 6.98
N SER A 133 -6.78 -19.88 7.90
CA SER A 133 -8.20 -20.22 7.99
C SER A 133 -9.05 -18.99 8.28
N VAL A 134 -10.23 -18.95 7.65
CA VAL A 134 -11.22 -17.90 7.92
C VAL A 134 -12.00 -18.31 9.15
N GLU A 135 -11.97 -17.47 10.19
CA GLU A 135 -12.73 -17.68 11.43
C GLU A 135 -14.10 -17.03 11.37
N MET A 136 -14.17 -15.87 10.71
CA MET A 136 -15.40 -15.13 10.50
C MET A 136 -15.35 -14.45 9.13
N GLU A 137 -16.45 -14.47 8.40
CA GLU A 137 -16.59 -13.73 7.15
C GLU A 137 -18.01 -13.19 7.00
N SER A 138 -18.11 -11.92 6.66
CA SER A 138 -19.31 -11.22 6.25
C SER A 138 -19.06 -10.57 4.87
N PRO A 139 -20.04 -9.93 4.25
CA PRO A 139 -19.83 -9.30 2.94
C PRO A 139 -18.68 -8.29 2.89
N ASP A 140 -18.40 -7.60 3.99
CA ASP A 140 -17.45 -6.50 4.10
C ASP A 140 -16.34 -6.69 5.15
N THR A 141 -16.40 -7.74 5.96
CA THR A 141 -15.43 -7.96 7.05
C THR A 141 -15.05 -9.44 7.10
N ALA A 142 -13.77 -9.73 7.33
CA ALA A 142 -13.30 -11.09 7.61
C ALA A 142 -12.24 -11.08 8.70
N ILE A 143 -12.18 -12.15 9.48
CA ILE A 143 -11.07 -12.47 10.38
C ILE A 143 -10.40 -13.72 9.86
N VAL A 144 -9.12 -13.59 9.50
CA VAL A 144 -8.29 -14.69 9.04
C VAL A 144 -7.22 -14.99 10.08
N SER A 145 -7.22 -16.21 10.60
CA SER A 145 -6.12 -16.68 11.43
C SER A 145 -5.00 -17.27 10.59
N MET A 146 -3.77 -16.94 10.95
CA MET A 146 -2.56 -17.60 10.45
C MET A 146 -1.90 -18.32 11.62
N SER A 147 -1.85 -19.66 11.57
CA SER A 147 -1.24 -20.49 12.60
C SER A 147 0.02 -21.19 12.09
N TYR A 148 1.03 -21.26 12.93
CA TYR A 148 2.35 -21.79 12.62
C TYR A 148 3.06 -22.28 13.89
N PRO A 149 4.05 -23.19 13.78
CA PRO A 149 4.98 -23.45 14.87
C PRO A 149 6.00 -22.32 14.98
N LEU A 150 6.13 -21.70 16.17
CA LEU A 150 7.28 -20.86 16.49
C LEU A 150 8.46 -21.74 16.85
N VAL A 151 9.58 -21.57 16.16
CA VAL A 151 10.82 -22.31 16.38
C VAL A 151 11.81 -21.39 17.11
N LEU A 152 12.28 -21.85 18.27
CA LEU A 152 13.33 -21.22 19.08
C LEU A 152 14.47 -22.22 19.26
N ASP A 153 15.72 -21.77 19.23
CA ASP A 153 16.93 -22.62 19.21
C ASP A 153 17.02 -23.70 20.29
N SER A 154 16.38 -23.49 21.43
CA SER A 154 16.55 -24.40 22.58
C SER A 154 15.22 -24.91 23.15
N LYS A 155 14.12 -24.74 22.42
CA LYS A 155 12.77 -25.13 22.89
C LYS A 155 12.04 -25.95 21.83
N PRO A 156 11.17 -26.87 22.26
CA PRO A 156 10.24 -27.50 21.32
C PRO A 156 9.35 -26.43 20.66
N PRO A 157 8.99 -26.62 19.36
CA PRO A 157 8.14 -25.67 18.66
C PRO A 157 6.80 -25.48 19.37
N GLU A 158 6.38 -24.26 19.56
CA GLU A 158 5.10 -23.87 20.13
C GLU A 158 4.16 -23.37 19.04
N ARG A 159 2.86 -23.68 19.15
CA ARG A 159 1.88 -23.17 18.18
C ARG A 159 1.55 -21.72 18.49
N HIS A 160 1.82 -20.85 17.51
CA HIS A 160 1.42 -19.45 17.54
C HIS A 160 0.31 -19.18 16.52
N THR A 161 -0.48 -18.16 16.79
CA THR A 161 -1.56 -17.72 15.89
C THR A 161 -1.61 -16.20 15.92
N VAL A 162 -1.68 -15.60 14.74
CA VAL A 162 -2.02 -14.19 14.54
C VAL A 162 -3.37 -14.10 13.85
N HIS A 163 -4.07 -12.98 14.01
CA HIS A 163 -5.32 -12.73 13.30
C HIS A 163 -5.20 -11.44 12.47
N LEU A 164 -5.54 -11.56 11.19
CA LEU A 164 -5.68 -10.44 10.29
C LEU A 164 -7.16 -10.06 10.24
N VAL A 165 -7.49 -8.88 10.70
CA VAL A 165 -8.84 -8.30 10.59
C VAL A 165 -8.90 -7.54 9.28
N LEU A 166 -9.75 -8.01 8.37
CA LEU A 166 -9.87 -7.51 7.01
C LEU A 166 -11.18 -6.77 6.82
N ARG A 167 -11.17 -5.73 6.00
CA ARG A 167 -12.34 -4.99 5.59
C ARG A 167 -12.35 -4.75 4.09
N LYS A 168 -13.54 -4.84 3.48
CA LYS A 168 -13.82 -4.35 2.13
C LYS A 168 -14.45 -2.98 2.20
N ARG A 169 -14.09 -2.11 1.28
CA ARG A 169 -14.86 -0.91 0.96
C ARG A 169 -15.64 -1.10 -0.34
N GLU A 170 -16.60 -0.25 -0.58
CA GLU A 170 -17.35 -0.25 -1.83
C GLU A 170 -16.38 -0.23 -3.03
N HIS A 171 -16.50 -1.24 -3.90
CA HIS A 171 -15.69 -1.44 -5.10
C HIS A 171 -14.20 -1.76 -4.87
N GLU A 172 -13.76 -2.00 -3.64
CA GLU A 172 -12.40 -2.38 -3.30
C GLU A 172 -12.31 -3.83 -2.79
N CYS A 173 -11.14 -4.44 -2.93
CA CYS A 173 -10.85 -5.74 -2.35
C CYS A 173 -10.54 -5.62 -0.84
N TRP A 174 -10.13 -6.73 -0.24
CA TRP A 174 -9.76 -6.75 1.16
C TRP A 174 -8.61 -5.79 1.47
N GLN A 175 -8.71 -5.12 2.61
CA GLN A 175 -7.69 -4.28 3.21
C GLN A 175 -7.50 -4.69 4.66
N LEU A 176 -6.27 -4.61 5.17
CA LEU A 176 -5.96 -4.83 6.57
C LEU A 176 -6.50 -3.68 7.41
N GLN A 177 -7.43 -3.98 8.31
CA GLN A 177 -8.00 -3.03 9.26
C GLN A 177 -7.30 -3.08 10.61
N ASP A 178 -6.86 -4.26 11.02
CA ASP A 178 -6.13 -4.49 12.25
C ASP A 178 -5.32 -5.77 12.18
N PHE A 179 -4.37 -5.90 13.05
CA PHE A 179 -3.55 -7.10 13.21
C PHE A 179 -3.45 -7.46 14.68
N ILE A 180 -3.82 -8.68 15.02
CA ILE A 180 -3.74 -9.18 16.40
C ILE A 180 -2.55 -10.13 16.50
N THR A 181 -1.62 -9.79 17.38
CA THR A 181 -0.38 -10.55 17.60
C THR A 181 -0.65 -11.88 18.31
N PRO A 182 0.33 -12.80 18.37
CA PRO A 182 0.20 -14.02 19.18
C PRO A 182 0.01 -13.77 20.67
N ARG A 183 0.37 -12.58 21.15
CA ARG A 183 0.19 -12.14 22.54
C ARG A 183 -1.22 -11.60 22.80
N GLY A 184 -2.03 -11.42 21.75
CA GLY A 184 -3.36 -10.83 21.82
C GLY A 184 -3.39 -9.31 21.71
N ASP A 185 -2.25 -8.68 21.41
CA ASP A 185 -2.18 -7.22 21.24
C ASP A 185 -2.76 -6.84 19.87
N SER A 186 -3.73 -5.92 19.85
CA SER A 186 -4.22 -5.26 18.65
C SER A 186 -3.28 -4.12 18.28
N LEU A 187 -2.73 -4.13 17.06
CA LEU A 187 -1.85 -3.06 16.60
C LEU A 187 -2.59 -1.72 16.51
N SER A 188 -3.88 -1.74 16.15
CA SER A 188 -4.70 -0.53 16.15
C SER A 188 -4.81 0.08 17.55
N CYS A 189 -4.96 -0.73 18.59
CA CYS A 189 -4.99 -0.27 19.97
C CYS A 189 -3.62 0.24 20.41
N VAL A 190 -2.56 -0.53 20.18
CA VAL A 190 -1.18 -0.19 20.61
C VAL A 190 -0.73 1.11 19.96
N TYR A 191 -0.90 1.25 18.65
CA TYR A 191 -0.50 2.46 17.92
C TYR A 191 -1.41 3.67 18.15
N SER A 192 -2.56 3.48 18.83
CA SER A 192 -3.41 4.58 19.28
C SER A 192 -2.98 5.20 20.59
N LEU A 193 -2.06 4.57 21.31
CA LEU A 193 -1.55 5.09 22.57
C LEU A 193 -0.85 6.44 22.38
N PRO A 194 -0.87 7.31 23.39
CA PRO A 194 -0.07 8.53 23.38
C PRO A 194 1.42 8.18 23.28
N GLN A 195 2.14 8.97 22.51
CA GLN A 195 3.59 8.91 22.49
C GLN A 195 4.12 9.37 23.86
N PRO A 196 5.04 8.65 24.50
CA PRO A 196 5.59 9.01 25.79
C PRO A 196 6.43 10.28 25.75
#